data_fb072a7cc234c7ec99cd073535183f86
#
_entry.id   fb072a7cc234c7ec99cd073535183f86
#
_cell.length_a   1.000
_cell.length_b   1.000
_cell.length_c   1.000
_cell.angle_alpha   90.00
_cell.angle_beta   90.00
_cell.angle_gamma   90.00
#
_symmetry.space_group_name_H-M   'P 1'
#
loop_
_entity.id
_entity.type
_entity.pdbx_description
1 polymer ?
#
loop_
_entity_poly.entity_id
_entity_poly.type
_entity_poly.pdbx_seq_one_letter_code
_entity_poly.pdbx_strand_id
1 'polypeptide(L)'
;MKYGKIRIEDGFLVFTRHMMINSLPCKDIVWAYMRKEGADNGDDRQLSVNYLVIVTKRKKRYRFDMTEKEIHECIRILRILNPDMAAGFPKGGRIVLQSLMNTRDLGAIATKDGRHILPRRLLRSGELYHLSAGDKNRLTEEYNLKTVIDLRSGEERKRRPDTIIADVEYYHVPIVDENMPGISNKDELIMLLNKIPDDTERFMKEQYRELCEDQLVLKQYARFIDILFQQENGAVLWHCGTGKDCTGVGTAFLL
;
A
#
# COMPACT_ATOMS: atom_id res chain seq x y z
N MET A 1 19.39 25.70 3.84
CA MET A 1 18.14 26.30 3.31
C MET A 1 17.12 26.41 4.44
N LYS A 2 16.37 27.51 4.52
CA LYS A 2 15.40 27.76 5.60
C LYS A 2 13.96 27.71 5.05
N TYR A 3 13.09 26.99 5.73
CA TYR A 3 11.68 26.81 5.39
C TYR A 3 10.85 27.01 6.66
N GLY A 4 10.17 28.15 6.78
CA GLY A 4 9.40 28.44 8.00
C GLY A 4 10.18 28.25 9.29
N LYS A 5 9.74 27.30 10.11
CA LYS A 5 10.33 26.95 11.42
C LYS A 5 11.45 25.93 11.37
N ILE A 6 11.82 25.45 10.17
CA ILE A 6 12.86 24.44 9.97
C ILE A 6 13.97 24.95 9.05
N ARG A 7 15.14 24.34 9.17
CA ARG A 7 16.29 24.55 8.30
C ARG A 7 16.85 23.19 7.87
N ILE A 8 17.26 23.08 6.61
CA ILE A 8 17.97 21.92 6.10
C ILE A 8 19.40 22.37 5.81
N GLU A 9 20.35 21.77 6.51
CA GLU A 9 21.80 22.03 6.37
C GLU A 9 22.59 20.77 6.69
N ASP A 10 23.65 20.52 5.95
CA ASP A 10 24.62 19.42 6.13
C ASP A 10 23.96 18.03 6.28
N GLY A 11 22.86 17.78 5.57
CA GLY A 11 22.13 16.50 5.64
C GLY A 11 21.23 16.35 6.86
N PHE A 12 21.04 17.42 7.65
CA PHE A 12 20.17 17.45 8.81
C PHE A 12 19.00 18.40 8.62
N LEU A 13 17.84 18.00 9.14
CA LEU A 13 16.70 18.86 9.36
C LEU A 13 16.80 19.41 10.78
N VAL A 14 16.99 20.73 10.91
CA VAL A 14 17.18 21.46 12.17
C VAL A 14 15.94 22.27 12.48
N PHE A 15 15.48 22.21 13.72
CA PHE A 15 14.28 22.90 14.20
C PHE A 15 14.34 23.23 15.69
N THR A 16 13.54 24.18 16.11
CA THR A 16 13.44 24.55 17.53
C THR A 16 12.20 23.89 18.13
N ARG A 17 12.40 23.21 19.29
CA ARG A 17 11.31 22.66 20.09
C ARG A 17 11.61 22.88 21.58
N HIS A 18 10.63 23.40 22.34
CA HIS A 18 10.81 23.73 23.75
C HIS A 18 12.05 24.59 24.04
N MET A 19 12.25 25.63 23.22
CA MET A 19 13.40 26.56 23.26
C MET A 19 14.79 25.92 23.00
N MET A 20 14.84 24.63 22.66
CA MET A 20 16.06 23.95 22.32
C MET A 20 16.14 23.69 20.80
N ILE A 21 17.37 23.81 20.26
CA ILE A 21 17.65 23.42 18.89
C ILE A 21 17.77 21.90 18.84
N ASN A 22 17.00 21.31 17.94
CA ASN A 22 17.00 19.87 17.68
C ASN A 22 17.45 19.62 16.24
N SER A 23 18.08 18.50 15.99
CA SER A 23 18.46 18.05 14.67
C SER A 23 17.99 16.63 14.40
N LEU A 24 17.66 16.34 13.15
CA LEU A 24 17.21 15.05 12.68
C LEU A 24 17.96 14.73 11.38
N PRO A 25 18.73 13.63 11.29
CA PRO A 25 19.36 13.25 10.04
C PRO A 25 18.30 13.03 8.95
N CYS A 26 18.46 13.66 7.79
CA CYS A 26 17.49 13.51 6.68
C CYS A 26 17.38 12.06 6.22
N LYS A 27 18.47 11.26 6.30
CA LYS A 27 18.48 9.81 6.01
C LYS A 27 17.63 8.96 6.95
N ASP A 28 17.24 9.50 8.11
CA ASP A 28 16.37 8.81 9.07
C ASP A 28 14.88 9.10 8.84
N ILE A 29 14.56 9.99 7.91
CA ILE A 29 13.19 10.28 7.52
C ILE A 29 12.73 9.19 6.55
N VAL A 30 11.65 8.48 6.89
CA VAL A 30 11.07 7.44 6.03
C VAL A 30 9.85 7.92 5.27
N TRP A 31 9.18 8.97 5.75
CA TRP A 31 8.01 9.52 5.11
C TRP A 31 7.85 11.02 5.43
N ALA A 32 7.56 11.82 4.42
CA ALA A 32 7.21 13.24 4.57
C ALA A 32 5.98 13.59 3.73
N TYR A 33 4.99 14.26 4.33
CA TYR A 33 3.76 14.63 3.66
C TYR A 33 3.16 15.93 4.21
N MET A 34 2.32 16.56 3.39
CA MET A 34 1.50 17.69 3.82
C MET A 34 0.19 17.19 4.42
N ARG A 35 -0.18 17.73 5.57
CA ARG A 35 -1.50 17.56 6.17
C ARG A 35 -2.17 18.91 6.29
N LYS A 36 -3.38 19.02 5.76
CA LYS A 36 -4.23 20.19 5.90
C LYS A 36 -5.21 19.96 7.05
N GLU A 37 -5.26 20.86 8.00
CA GLU A 37 -6.23 20.84 9.10
C GLU A 37 -6.98 22.19 9.08
N GLY A 38 -8.30 22.14 9.13
CA GLY A 38 -9.18 23.29 9.24
C GLY A 38 -10.54 22.83 9.72
N ALA A 39 -11.26 23.69 10.43
CA ALA A 39 -12.65 23.46 10.76
C ALA A 39 -13.51 23.83 9.56
N ASP A 40 -14.34 22.91 9.09
CA ASP A 40 -15.38 23.17 8.10
C ASP A 40 -16.59 23.77 8.83
N ASN A 41 -16.55 25.07 9.07
CA ASN A 41 -17.58 25.78 9.83
C ASN A 41 -18.55 26.53 8.90
N GLY A 42 -18.77 26.04 7.67
CA GLY A 42 -19.87 26.54 6.80
C GLY A 42 -19.88 28.05 6.50
N ASP A 43 -18.89 28.80 6.90
CA ASP A 43 -18.75 30.24 6.66
C ASP A 43 -17.50 30.51 5.81
N ASP A 44 -17.54 31.43 4.87
CA ASP A 44 -16.60 31.69 3.76
C ASP A 44 -15.15 32.03 4.16
N ARG A 45 -14.72 31.81 5.39
CA ARG A 45 -13.34 31.97 5.86
C ARG A 45 -12.78 30.67 6.43
N GLN A 46 -12.41 29.74 5.53
CA GLN A 46 -11.63 28.56 5.90
C GLN A 46 -10.24 28.97 6.44
N LEU A 47 -10.07 29.02 7.75
CA LEU A 47 -8.77 29.04 8.40
C LEU A 47 -8.16 27.63 8.34
N SER A 48 -7.57 27.27 7.19
CA SER A 48 -6.85 26.01 7.06
C SER A 48 -5.37 26.20 7.36
N VAL A 49 -4.83 25.38 8.26
CA VAL A 49 -3.40 25.34 8.58
C VAL A 49 -2.77 24.14 7.89
N ASN A 50 -1.68 24.39 7.16
CA ASN A 50 -0.93 23.32 6.52
C ASN A 50 0.25 22.90 7.39
N TYR A 51 0.46 21.61 7.52
CA TYR A 51 1.55 21.02 8.29
C TYR A 51 2.42 20.16 7.41
N LEU A 52 3.74 20.35 7.50
CA LEU A 52 4.69 19.32 7.11
C LEU A 52 4.72 18.27 8.20
N VAL A 53 4.39 17.05 7.86
CA VAL A 53 4.52 15.90 8.79
C VAL A 53 5.70 15.05 8.34
N ILE A 54 6.57 14.71 9.27
CA ILE A 54 7.76 13.88 9.06
C ILE A 54 7.68 12.65 9.98
N VAL A 55 7.88 11.47 9.40
CA VAL A 55 7.98 10.20 10.11
C VAL A 55 9.39 9.66 9.98
N THR A 56 9.99 9.20 11.08
CA THR A 56 11.36 8.68 11.11
C THR A 56 11.40 7.16 11.21
N LYS A 57 12.57 6.56 10.94
CA LYS A 57 12.86 5.12 11.14
C LYS A 57 12.50 4.63 12.55
N ARG A 58 12.66 5.48 13.56
CA ARG A 58 12.27 5.18 14.95
C ARG A 58 10.78 5.38 15.24
N LYS A 59 9.95 5.50 14.20
CA LYS A 59 8.50 5.72 14.28
C LYS A 59 8.10 7.02 15.02
N LYS A 60 9.04 7.97 15.22
CA LYS A 60 8.73 9.29 15.76
C LYS A 60 8.11 10.16 14.66
N ARG A 61 7.08 10.92 15.04
CA ARG A 61 6.38 11.85 14.17
C ARG A 61 6.64 13.29 14.61
N TYR A 62 7.04 14.11 13.66
CA TYR A 62 7.21 15.57 13.84
C TYR A 62 6.21 16.30 12.96
N ARG A 63 5.77 17.46 13.42
CA ARG A 63 4.78 18.29 12.72
C ARG A 63 5.21 19.73 12.78
N PHE A 64 5.26 20.38 11.62
CA PHE A 64 5.70 21.77 11.44
C PHE A 64 4.65 22.55 10.67
N ASP A 65 4.14 23.62 11.26
CA ASP A 65 3.26 24.59 10.64
C ASP A 65 4.05 25.41 9.62
N MET A 66 3.64 25.36 8.35
CA MET A 66 4.33 25.98 7.22
C MET A 66 3.35 26.25 6.09
N THR A 67 3.71 27.15 5.18
CA THR A 67 2.94 27.38 3.96
C THR A 67 3.02 26.17 3.01
N GLU A 68 2.01 25.96 2.20
CA GLU A 68 1.97 24.88 1.22
C GLU A 68 3.20 24.90 0.29
N LYS A 69 3.60 26.09 -0.18
CA LYS A 69 4.79 26.26 -1.01
C LYS A 69 6.08 25.79 -0.31
N GLU A 70 6.27 26.20 0.93
CA GLU A 70 7.43 25.78 1.74
C GLU A 70 7.44 24.28 1.97
N ILE A 71 6.28 23.67 2.21
CA ILE A 71 6.15 22.23 2.41
C ILE A 71 6.57 21.45 1.16
N HIS A 72 6.06 21.85 -0.01
CA HIS A 72 6.40 21.20 -1.28
C HIS A 72 7.89 21.31 -1.58
N GLU A 73 8.47 22.49 -1.39
CA GLU A 73 9.90 22.70 -1.63
C GLU A 73 10.76 21.91 -0.63
N CYS A 74 10.39 21.91 0.65
CA CYS A 74 11.06 21.12 1.67
C CYS A 74 11.04 19.62 1.33
N ILE A 75 9.88 19.06 0.97
CA ILE A 75 9.75 17.66 0.56
C ILE A 75 10.62 17.36 -0.66
N ARG A 76 10.68 18.26 -1.65
CA ARG A 76 11.54 18.12 -2.83
C ARG A 76 13.01 18.00 -2.44
N ILE A 77 13.50 18.86 -1.56
CA ILE A 77 14.90 18.81 -1.08
C ILE A 77 15.17 17.56 -0.25
N LEU A 78 14.26 17.18 0.64
CA LEU A 78 14.38 15.95 1.41
C LEU A 78 14.49 14.72 0.53
N ARG A 79 13.75 14.66 -0.60
CA ARG A 79 13.85 13.56 -1.58
C ARG A 79 15.20 13.52 -2.29
N ILE A 80 15.83 14.67 -2.53
CA ILE A 80 17.18 14.72 -3.11
C ILE A 80 18.21 14.17 -2.10
N LEU A 81 18.05 14.51 -0.83
CA LEU A 81 18.97 14.08 0.24
C LEU A 81 18.70 12.63 0.72
N ASN A 82 17.50 12.14 0.49
CA ASN A 82 17.08 10.79 0.85
C ASN A 82 16.07 10.26 -0.19
N PRO A 83 16.55 9.67 -1.30
CA PRO A 83 15.69 9.15 -2.37
C PRO A 83 14.75 8.03 -1.91
N ASP A 84 15.12 7.27 -0.88
CA ASP A 84 14.31 6.17 -0.33
C ASP A 84 13.10 6.65 0.47
N MET A 85 13.04 7.94 0.79
CA MET A 85 11.94 8.51 1.55
C MET A 85 10.64 8.53 0.74
N ALA A 86 9.54 8.02 1.32
CA ALA A 86 8.22 8.22 0.77
C ALA A 86 7.78 9.69 0.90
N ALA A 87 7.16 10.25 -0.13
CA ALA A 87 6.70 11.63 -0.15
C ALA A 87 5.22 11.73 -0.51
N GLY A 88 4.47 12.53 0.27
CA GLY A 88 3.06 12.76 0.05
C GLY A 88 2.18 11.55 0.38
N PHE A 89 0.93 11.62 -0.05
CA PHE A 89 -0.01 10.51 0.02
C PHE A 89 -0.17 9.89 -1.37
N PRO A 90 -0.21 8.56 -1.48
CA PRO A 90 -0.62 7.92 -2.73
C PRO A 90 -2.02 8.40 -3.09
N LYS A 91 -2.23 8.97 -4.26
CA LYS A 91 -3.56 9.45 -4.71
C LYS A 91 -4.53 8.26 -4.74
N GLY A 92 -5.40 8.15 -3.74
CA GLY A 92 -6.35 7.05 -3.58
C GLY A 92 -5.70 5.66 -3.46
N GLY A 93 -4.44 5.57 -3.08
CA GLY A 93 -3.68 4.33 -3.04
C GLY A 93 -3.41 3.69 -4.41
N ARG A 94 -3.95 4.22 -5.51
CA ARG A 94 -3.79 3.62 -6.85
C ARG A 94 -2.41 3.91 -7.43
N ILE A 95 -1.75 2.83 -7.85
CA ILE A 95 -0.51 2.89 -8.64
C ILE A 95 -0.88 2.63 -10.09
N VAL A 96 -0.59 3.59 -10.98
CA VAL A 96 -0.86 3.43 -12.41
C VAL A 96 0.33 2.73 -13.05
N LEU A 97 0.18 1.44 -13.35
CA LEU A 97 1.11 0.60 -14.08
C LEU A 97 0.54 0.25 -15.45
N GLN A 98 1.41 -0.08 -16.40
CA GLN A 98 1.02 -0.35 -17.80
C GLN A 98 0.38 -1.73 -17.95
N SER A 99 0.97 -2.74 -17.34
CA SER A 99 0.62 -4.15 -17.49
C SER A 99 0.02 -4.80 -16.25
N LEU A 100 0.12 -4.14 -15.08
CA LEU A 100 -0.36 -4.67 -13.81
C LEU A 100 -1.60 -3.94 -13.35
N MET A 101 -2.75 -4.58 -13.51
CA MET A 101 -4.03 -3.96 -13.20
C MET A 101 -4.32 -3.91 -11.69
N ASN A 102 -5.20 -3.00 -11.30
CA ASN A 102 -5.75 -2.85 -9.94
C ASN A 102 -4.68 -2.67 -8.85
N THR A 103 -3.48 -2.20 -9.22
CA THR A 103 -2.38 -2.02 -8.29
C THR A 103 -2.62 -0.85 -7.34
N ARG A 104 -2.41 -1.10 -6.05
CA ARG A 104 -2.61 -0.13 -4.97
C ARG A 104 -1.52 -0.23 -3.92
N ASP A 105 -1.15 0.92 -3.36
CA ASP A 105 -0.37 1.04 -2.14
C ASP A 105 -1.33 1.32 -0.97
N LEU A 106 -1.29 0.51 0.07
CA LEU A 106 -2.11 0.70 1.27
C LEU A 106 -1.53 1.77 2.20
N GLY A 107 -0.42 2.38 1.82
CA GLY A 107 0.18 3.46 2.57
C GLY A 107 -0.79 4.61 2.82
N ALA A 108 -0.56 5.32 3.91
CA ALA A 108 -1.37 6.45 4.38
C ALA A 108 -2.79 6.11 4.89
N ILE A 109 -3.23 4.86 4.86
CA ILE A 109 -4.47 4.46 5.54
C ILE A 109 -4.28 4.70 7.03
N ALA A 110 -5.25 5.39 7.64
CA ALA A 110 -5.24 5.69 9.07
C ALA A 110 -5.68 4.46 9.89
N THR A 111 -4.96 4.20 10.97
CA THR A 111 -5.32 3.19 11.97
C THR A 111 -6.20 3.80 13.07
N LYS A 112 -6.92 2.99 13.86
CA LYS A 112 -7.81 3.46 14.93
C LYS A 112 -7.09 4.31 16.00
N ASP A 113 -5.80 4.08 16.21
CA ASP A 113 -4.97 4.83 17.15
C ASP A 113 -4.33 6.10 16.56
N GLY A 114 -4.76 6.51 15.36
CA GLY A 114 -4.31 7.72 14.67
C GLY A 114 -2.92 7.62 14.03
N ARG A 115 -2.34 6.43 13.95
CA ARG A 115 -1.16 6.14 13.13
C ARG A 115 -1.58 5.95 11.68
N HIS A 116 -0.62 5.77 10.80
CA HIS A 116 -0.86 5.49 9.37
C HIS A 116 0.06 4.37 8.93
N ILE A 117 -0.44 3.56 7.99
CA ILE A 117 0.38 2.58 7.31
C ILE A 117 1.48 3.30 6.54
N LEU A 118 2.71 2.83 6.67
CA LEU A 118 3.85 3.40 5.96
C LEU A 118 3.69 3.16 4.44
N PRO A 119 3.75 4.21 3.60
CA PRO A 119 3.75 4.04 2.15
C PRO A 119 4.88 3.14 1.64
N ARG A 120 4.65 2.51 0.49
CA ARG A 120 5.61 1.62 -0.19
C ARG A 120 6.00 0.39 0.64
N ARG A 121 5.10 -0.10 1.48
CA ARG A 121 5.31 -1.31 2.27
C ARG A 121 4.32 -2.41 1.93
N LEU A 122 3.07 -2.08 1.76
CA LEU A 122 1.97 -3.01 1.57
C LEU A 122 1.29 -2.70 0.24
N LEU A 123 1.54 -3.53 -0.76
CA LEU A 123 1.02 -3.38 -2.10
C LEU A 123 0.05 -4.52 -2.42
N ARG A 124 -0.99 -4.22 -3.19
CA ARG A 124 -1.90 -5.24 -3.73
C ARG A 124 -2.14 -5.02 -5.21
N SER A 125 -2.41 -6.11 -5.97
CA SER A 125 -2.66 -6.02 -7.41
C SER A 125 -3.48 -7.18 -7.95
N GLY A 126 -3.74 -7.17 -9.26
CA GLY A 126 -4.05 -8.35 -10.06
C GLY A 126 -2.79 -9.19 -10.33
N GLU A 127 -2.94 -10.24 -11.12
CA GLU A 127 -1.86 -11.18 -11.43
C GLU A 127 -0.68 -10.53 -12.19
N LEU A 128 0.52 -11.02 -11.93
CA LEU A 128 1.76 -10.52 -12.56
C LEU A 128 2.06 -11.21 -13.90
N TYR A 129 1.03 -11.68 -14.59
CA TYR A 129 1.17 -12.31 -15.89
C TYR A 129 1.52 -11.27 -16.96
N HIS A 130 2.57 -11.55 -17.76
CA HIS A 130 3.10 -10.63 -18.78
C HIS A 130 3.46 -9.22 -18.26
N LEU A 131 4.07 -9.14 -17.08
CA LEU A 131 4.51 -7.87 -16.51
C LEU A 131 5.57 -7.20 -17.40
N SER A 132 5.35 -5.95 -17.79
CA SER A 132 6.28 -5.18 -18.63
C SER A 132 7.60 -4.89 -17.91
N ALA A 133 8.67 -4.68 -18.67
CA ALA A 133 9.97 -4.30 -18.12
C ALA A 133 9.90 -2.97 -17.35
N GLY A 134 9.12 -1.99 -17.85
CA GLY A 134 8.91 -0.71 -17.17
C GLY A 134 8.22 -0.86 -15.82
N ASP A 135 7.20 -1.73 -15.73
CA ASP A 135 6.51 -1.99 -14.48
C ASP A 135 7.38 -2.77 -13.48
N LYS A 136 8.20 -3.72 -13.96
CA LYS A 136 9.19 -4.41 -13.12
C LYS A 136 10.15 -3.40 -12.48
N ASN A 137 10.76 -2.54 -13.29
CA ASN A 137 11.70 -1.53 -12.80
C ASN A 137 11.03 -0.60 -11.79
N ARG A 138 9.81 -0.16 -12.04
CA ARG A 138 9.06 0.67 -11.08
C ARG A 138 8.82 -0.04 -9.76
N LEU A 139 8.41 -1.31 -9.78
CA LEU A 139 8.18 -2.09 -8.56
C LEU A 139 9.48 -2.29 -7.76
N THR A 140 10.60 -2.52 -8.42
CA THR A 140 11.90 -2.72 -7.75
C THR A 140 12.55 -1.41 -7.32
N GLU A 141 12.63 -0.41 -8.18
CA GLU A 141 13.38 0.83 -7.90
C GLU A 141 12.56 1.84 -7.11
N GLU A 142 11.26 2.01 -7.45
CA GLU A 142 10.41 3.00 -6.80
C GLU A 142 9.78 2.47 -5.50
N TYR A 143 9.36 1.19 -5.49
CA TYR A 143 8.67 0.57 -4.35
C TYR A 143 9.57 -0.37 -3.54
N ASN A 144 10.79 -0.65 -3.99
CA ASN A 144 11.69 -1.60 -3.35
C ASN A 144 11.00 -2.94 -3.05
N LEU A 145 10.30 -3.51 -4.07
CA LEU A 145 9.58 -4.77 -3.94
C LEU A 145 10.56 -5.90 -3.58
N LYS A 146 10.27 -6.63 -2.53
CA LYS A 146 11.08 -7.76 -2.05
C LYS A 146 10.31 -9.07 -1.99
N THR A 147 9.00 -9.02 -1.88
CA THR A 147 8.19 -10.22 -1.71
C THR A 147 6.90 -10.14 -2.51
N VAL A 148 6.57 -11.21 -3.21
CA VAL A 148 5.27 -11.42 -3.87
C VAL A 148 4.58 -12.62 -3.22
N ILE A 149 3.29 -12.46 -2.90
CA ILE A 149 2.44 -13.53 -2.37
C ILE A 149 1.30 -13.76 -3.36
N ASP A 150 1.32 -14.91 -4.03
CA ASP A 150 0.29 -15.35 -4.97
C ASP A 150 -0.81 -16.13 -4.23
N LEU A 151 -2.02 -15.56 -4.21
CA LEU A 151 -3.20 -16.12 -3.54
C LEU A 151 -4.06 -16.99 -4.46
N ARG A 152 -3.67 -17.15 -5.71
CA ARG A 152 -4.43 -17.92 -6.72
C ARG A 152 -4.34 -19.42 -6.46
N SER A 153 -5.30 -20.17 -7.03
CA SER A 153 -5.26 -21.62 -7.07
C SER A 153 -4.05 -22.13 -7.87
N GLY A 154 -3.70 -23.40 -7.69
CA GLY A 154 -2.63 -24.06 -8.43
C GLY A 154 -2.88 -24.07 -9.94
N GLU A 155 -4.14 -24.26 -10.37
CA GLU A 155 -4.58 -24.22 -11.76
C GLU A 155 -4.42 -22.86 -12.41
N GLU A 156 -4.90 -21.79 -11.76
CA GLU A 156 -4.76 -20.43 -12.25
C GLU A 156 -3.29 -20.06 -12.47
N ARG A 157 -2.45 -20.42 -11.48
CA ARG A 157 -1.01 -20.18 -11.54
C ARG A 157 -0.33 -20.94 -12.69
N LYS A 158 -0.74 -22.20 -12.97
CA LYS A 158 -0.21 -22.98 -14.09
C LYS A 158 -0.60 -22.37 -15.45
N ARG A 159 -1.85 -21.93 -15.58
CA ARG A 159 -2.36 -21.33 -16.83
C ARG A 159 -1.72 -19.98 -17.13
N ARG A 160 -1.50 -19.16 -16.11
CA ARG A 160 -1.00 -17.79 -16.21
C ARG A 160 0.09 -17.54 -15.17
N PRO A 161 1.30 -18.09 -15.38
CA PRO A 161 2.39 -17.94 -14.42
C PRO A 161 2.81 -16.48 -14.29
N ASP A 162 3.17 -16.09 -13.06
CA ASP A 162 3.70 -14.76 -12.82
C ASP A 162 5.02 -14.55 -13.54
N THR A 163 5.20 -13.33 -14.03
CA THR A 163 6.48 -12.89 -14.53
C THR A 163 7.44 -12.69 -13.35
N ILE A 164 8.52 -13.44 -13.33
CA ILE A 164 9.52 -13.38 -12.28
C ILE A 164 10.30 -12.05 -12.34
N ILE A 165 10.50 -11.45 -11.18
CA ILE A 165 11.33 -10.27 -10.96
C ILE A 165 12.56 -10.72 -10.18
N ALA A 166 13.76 -10.34 -10.65
CA ALA A 166 15.01 -10.69 -9.97
C ALA A 166 15.05 -10.11 -8.54
N ASP A 167 15.69 -10.82 -7.62
CA ASP A 167 15.87 -10.42 -6.21
C ASP A 167 14.56 -10.20 -5.43
N VAL A 168 13.46 -10.84 -5.89
CA VAL A 168 12.15 -10.85 -5.24
C VAL A 168 11.78 -12.28 -4.86
N GLU A 169 11.39 -12.50 -3.61
CA GLU A 169 10.91 -13.78 -3.11
C GLU A 169 9.45 -14.01 -3.48
N TYR A 170 9.08 -15.26 -3.81
CA TYR A 170 7.73 -15.65 -4.21
C TYR A 170 7.16 -16.70 -3.28
N TYR A 171 6.02 -16.39 -2.69
CA TYR A 171 5.25 -17.33 -1.86
C TYR A 171 3.93 -17.66 -2.57
N HIS A 172 3.59 -18.96 -2.59
CA HIS A 172 2.28 -19.43 -3.06
C HIS A 172 1.42 -19.81 -1.84
N VAL A 173 0.33 -19.10 -1.67
CA VAL A 173 -0.63 -19.27 -0.57
C VAL A 173 -2.04 -19.31 -1.17
N PRO A 174 -2.45 -20.46 -1.76
CA PRO A 174 -3.75 -20.56 -2.42
C PRO A 174 -4.86 -20.39 -1.39
N ILE A 175 -5.67 -19.35 -1.56
CA ILE A 175 -6.82 -19.08 -0.68
C ILE A 175 -7.99 -20.01 -1.02
N VAL A 176 -8.18 -20.27 -2.32
CA VAL A 176 -9.28 -21.08 -2.83
C VAL A 176 -8.71 -22.37 -3.39
N ASP A 177 -9.33 -23.50 -3.02
CA ASP A 177 -8.99 -24.81 -3.56
C ASP A 177 -9.51 -24.95 -5.01
N GLU A 178 -8.91 -25.88 -5.77
CA GLU A 178 -9.28 -26.19 -7.17
C GLU A 178 -10.76 -26.66 -7.28
N ASN A 179 -11.34 -27.14 -6.19
CA ASN A 179 -12.74 -27.56 -6.13
C ASN A 179 -13.72 -26.44 -5.78
N MET A 180 -13.24 -25.28 -5.35
CA MET A 180 -14.09 -24.11 -5.15
C MET A 180 -14.25 -23.36 -6.47
N PRO A 181 -15.47 -23.12 -6.98
CA PRO A 181 -15.67 -22.34 -8.20
C PRO A 181 -15.10 -20.96 -7.99
N GLY A 182 -14.00 -20.68 -8.70
CA GLY A 182 -13.15 -19.53 -8.42
C GLY A 182 -13.84 -18.19 -8.68
N ILE A 183 -14.01 -17.39 -7.64
CA ILE A 183 -14.32 -15.96 -7.74
C ILE A 183 -13.24 -15.23 -8.57
N SER A 184 -12.07 -15.82 -8.69
CA SER A 184 -10.91 -15.26 -9.40
C SER A 184 -10.96 -15.48 -10.91
N ASN A 185 -11.66 -16.49 -11.39
CA ASN A 185 -11.75 -16.80 -12.82
C ASN A 185 -13.01 -16.17 -13.42
N LYS A 186 -12.81 -15.09 -14.19
CA LYS A 186 -13.90 -14.34 -14.81
C LYS A 186 -14.78 -15.21 -15.72
N ASP A 187 -14.19 -16.17 -16.42
CA ASP A 187 -14.92 -17.03 -17.36
C ASP A 187 -15.76 -18.07 -16.60
N GLU A 188 -15.22 -18.65 -15.54
CA GLU A 188 -15.97 -19.55 -14.64
C GLU A 188 -17.08 -18.81 -13.90
N LEU A 189 -16.80 -17.58 -13.43
CA LEU A 189 -17.82 -16.73 -12.82
C LEU A 189 -18.96 -16.42 -13.80
N ILE A 190 -18.65 -16.08 -15.05
CA ILE A 190 -19.67 -15.83 -16.09
C ILE A 190 -20.46 -17.12 -16.38
N MET A 191 -19.81 -18.27 -16.47
CA MET A 191 -20.50 -19.55 -16.69
C MET A 191 -21.42 -19.91 -15.51
N LEU A 192 -20.98 -19.65 -14.28
CA LEU A 192 -21.77 -19.85 -13.07
C LEU A 192 -22.96 -18.89 -13.01
N LEU A 193 -22.75 -17.60 -13.27
CA LEU A 193 -23.80 -16.58 -13.29
C LEU A 193 -24.85 -16.88 -14.35
N ASN A 194 -24.46 -17.44 -15.51
CA ASN A 194 -25.40 -17.88 -16.55
C ASN A 194 -26.22 -19.14 -16.15
N LYS A 195 -25.79 -19.89 -15.16
CA LYS A 195 -26.48 -21.08 -14.63
C LYS A 195 -27.39 -20.77 -13.44
N ILE A 196 -27.28 -19.58 -12.85
CA ILE A 196 -28.07 -19.14 -11.69
C ILE A 196 -29.09 -18.09 -12.16
N PRO A 197 -30.37 -18.49 -12.40
CA PRO A 197 -31.30 -17.60 -13.10
C PRO A 197 -31.76 -16.35 -12.33
N ASP A 198 -31.83 -16.37 -10.99
CA ASP A 198 -32.60 -15.35 -10.27
C ASP A 198 -31.95 -14.72 -9.01
N ASP A 199 -30.75 -15.17 -8.55
CA ASP A 199 -30.19 -14.64 -7.29
C ASP A 199 -28.66 -14.54 -7.28
N THR A 200 -28.12 -13.76 -8.21
CA THR A 200 -26.67 -13.46 -8.29
C THR A 200 -26.14 -12.85 -6.97
N GLU A 201 -26.95 -12.04 -6.31
CA GLU A 201 -26.57 -11.39 -5.04
C GLU A 201 -26.40 -12.41 -3.92
N ARG A 202 -27.30 -13.37 -3.81
CA ARG A 202 -27.23 -14.46 -2.83
C ARG A 202 -25.99 -15.33 -3.07
N PHE A 203 -25.74 -15.72 -4.33
CA PHE A 203 -24.57 -16.49 -4.71
C PHE A 203 -23.28 -15.77 -4.30
N MET A 204 -23.14 -14.47 -4.63
CA MET A 204 -21.97 -13.68 -4.26
C MET A 204 -21.80 -13.57 -2.74
N LYS A 205 -22.90 -13.40 -2.00
CA LYS A 205 -22.85 -13.39 -0.52
C LYS A 205 -22.36 -14.71 0.06
N GLU A 206 -22.77 -15.84 -0.49
CA GLU A 206 -22.30 -17.17 -0.07
C GLU A 206 -20.80 -17.34 -0.36
N GLN A 207 -20.33 -16.93 -1.53
CA GLN A 207 -18.91 -16.96 -1.87
C GLN A 207 -18.06 -16.11 -0.92
N TYR A 208 -18.49 -14.90 -0.59
CA TYR A 208 -17.78 -14.07 0.39
C TYR A 208 -17.88 -14.63 1.81
N ARG A 209 -18.96 -15.31 2.15
CA ARG A 209 -19.08 -16.01 3.44
C ARG A 209 -18.05 -17.13 3.53
N GLU A 210 -17.92 -17.96 2.50
CA GLU A 210 -16.91 -19.02 2.44
C GLU A 210 -15.49 -18.45 2.60
N LEU A 211 -15.15 -17.35 1.92
CA LEU A 211 -13.87 -16.68 2.08
C LEU A 211 -13.60 -16.16 3.50
N CYS A 212 -14.64 -15.94 4.31
CA CYS A 212 -14.51 -15.37 5.66
C CYS A 212 -14.74 -16.40 6.78
N GLU A 213 -15.40 -17.53 6.52
CA GLU A 213 -15.84 -18.46 7.56
C GLU A 213 -15.25 -19.87 7.39
N ASP A 214 -14.82 -20.27 6.18
CA ASP A 214 -14.24 -21.60 5.96
C ASP A 214 -12.89 -21.73 6.68
N GLN A 215 -12.74 -22.83 7.44
CA GLN A 215 -11.57 -23.08 8.29
C GLN A 215 -10.27 -23.28 7.50
N LEU A 216 -10.33 -23.85 6.29
CA LEU A 216 -9.15 -24.03 5.44
C LEU A 216 -8.71 -22.70 4.83
N VAL A 217 -9.69 -21.92 4.36
CA VAL A 217 -9.47 -20.57 3.84
C VAL A 217 -8.86 -19.68 4.91
N LEU A 218 -9.40 -19.70 6.13
CA LEU A 218 -8.87 -18.92 7.26
C LEU A 218 -7.44 -19.32 7.63
N LYS A 219 -7.08 -20.60 7.56
CA LYS A 219 -5.69 -21.06 7.75
C LYS A 219 -4.74 -20.50 6.70
N GLN A 220 -5.18 -20.41 5.44
CA GLN A 220 -4.37 -19.83 4.38
C GLN A 220 -4.21 -18.31 4.58
N TYR A 221 -5.26 -17.60 5.00
CA TYR A 221 -5.11 -16.19 5.36
C TYR A 221 -4.20 -15.97 6.57
N ALA A 222 -4.24 -16.84 7.58
CA ALA A 222 -3.30 -16.80 8.69
C ALA A 222 -1.85 -16.94 8.19
N ARG A 223 -1.58 -17.93 7.32
CA ARG A 223 -0.27 -18.11 6.70
C ARG A 223 0.17 -16.87 5.87
N PHE A 224 -0.76 -16.27 5.12
CA PHE A 224 -0.50 -15.03 4.39
C PHE A 224 -0.07 -13.90 5.34
N ILE A 225 -0.77 -13.74 6.46
CA ILE A 225 -0.46 -12.71 7.47
C ILE A 225 0.89 -13.00 8.13
N ASP A 226 1.22 -14.24 8.44
CA ASP A 226 2.50 -14.64 9.02
C ASP A 226 3.66 -14.27 8.09
N ILE A 227 3.54 -14.51 6.77
CA ILE A 227 4.54 -14.09 5.79
C ILE A 227 4.70 -12.56 5.77
N LEU A 228 3.60 -11.81 5.84
CA LEU A 228 3.65 -10.34 5.90
C LEU A 228 4.42 -9.83 7.13
N PHE A 229 4.22 -10.44 8.29
CA PHE A 229 4.90 -10.03 9.53
C PHE A 229 6.39 -10.40 9.57
N GLN A 230 6.81 -11.39 8.81
CA GLN A 230 8.22 -11.79 8.70
C GLN A 230 9.03 -10.84 7.81
N GLN A 231 8.38 -10.01 6.99
CA GLN A 231 9.06 -9.10 6.07
C GLN A 231 9.50 -7.81 6.77
N GLU A 232 10.79 -7.70 7.05
CA GLU A 232 11.35 -6.52 7.72
C GLU A 232 11.63 -5.37 6.75
N ASN A 233 12.06 -5.66 5.54
CA ASN A 233 12.56 -4.69 4.57
C ASN A 233 11.80 -4.74 3.24
N GLY A 234 11.72 -3.57 2.57
CA GLY A 234 11.11 -3.44 1.25
C GLY A 234 9.59 -3.55 1.27
N ALA A 235 9.00 -3.63 0.10
CA ALA A 235 7.56 -3.81 -0.09
C ALA A 235 7.20 -5.28 -0.24
N VAL A 236 6.01 -5.63 0.25
CA VAL A 236 5.32 -6.89 -0.07
C VAL A 236 4.15 -6.58 -0.98
N LEU A 237 3.99 -7.36 -2.04
CA LEU A 237 2.86 -7.29 -2.93
C LEU A 237 2.11 -8.62 -2.88
N TRP A 238 0.80 -8.57 -2.64
CA TRP A 238 -0.04 -9.76 -2.76
C TRP A 238 -1.11 -9.58 -3.83
N HIS A 239 -1.44 -10.67 -4.48
CA HIS A 239 -2.39 -10.66 -5.58
C HIS A 239 -3.19 -11.96 -5.70
N CYS A 240 -4.29 -11.89 -6.45
CA CYS A 240 -4.99 -13.03 -7.03
C CYS A 240 -5.13 -12.78 -8.55
N GLY A 241 -6.06 -13.38 -9.24
CA GLY A 241 -6.29 -13.13 -10.67
C GLY A 241 -6.60 -11.66 -10.97
N THR A 242 -7.65 -11.11 -10.38
CA THR A 242 -8.11 -9.73 -10.60
C THR A 242 -7.63 -8.71 -9.54
N GLY A 243 -7.10 -9.17 -8.42
CA GLY A 243 -6.74 -8.33 -7.27
C GLY A 243 -7.95 -7.75 -6.53
N LYS A 244 -9.13 -8.37 -6.67
CA LYS A 244 -10.39 -7.86 -6.11
C LYS A 244 -10.81 -8.67 -4.87
N ASP A 245 -11.20 -9.92 -5.02
CA ASP A 245 -11.91 -10.71 -4.01
C ASP A 245 -10.97 -11.31 -2.95
N CYS A 246 -10.23 -12.39 -3.22
CA CYS A 246 -9.29 -12.96 -2.25
C CYS A 246 -8.27 -11.94 -1.74
N THR A 247 -7.73 -11.12 -2.66
CA THR A 247 -6.82 -10.01 -2.33
C THR A 247 -7.51 -8.98 -1.45
N GLY A 248 -8.80 -8.70 -1.70
CA GLY A 248 -9.62 -7.76 -0.93
C GLY A 248 -9.90 -8.23 0.48
N VAL A 249 -10.34 -9.49 0.64
CA VAL A 249 -10.60 -10.11 1.93
C VAL A 249 -9.31 -10.20 2.76
N GLY A 250 -8.18 -10.64 2.17
CA GLY A 250 -6.88 -10.62 2.83
C GLY A 250 -6.45 -9.22 3.29
N THR A 251 -6.75 -8.19 2.49
CA THR A 251 -6.55 -6.79 2.89
C THR A 251 -7.43 -6.41 4.08
N ALA A 252 -8.69 -6.84 4.09
CA ALA A 252 -9.63 -6.53 5.19
C ALA A 252 -9.23 -7.19 6.51
N PHE A 253 -8.67 -8.41 6.48
CA PHE A 253 -8.12 -9.06 7.67
C PHE A 253 -6.88 -8.36 8.23
N LEU A 254 -6.13 -7.65 7.38
CA LEU A 254 -4.92 -6.94 7.79
C LEU A 254 -5.23 -5.55 8.39
N LEU A 255 -6.32 -4.89 7.98
CA LEU A 255 -6.69 -3.52 8.35
C LEU A 255 -7.64 -3.47 9.56
#